data_970bde15632b003de113db702179dac1
#
_entry.id   970bde15632b003de113db702179dac1
#
_cell.length_a   1.000
_cell.length_b   1.000
_cell.length_c   1.000
_cell.angle_alpha   90.00
_cell.angle_beta   90.00
_cell.angle_gamma   90.00
#
_symmetry.space_group_name_H-M   'P 1'
#
loop_
_entity.id
_entity.type
_entity.pdbx_description
1 polymer ?
#
loop_
_entity_poly.entity_id
_entity_poly.type
_entity_poly.pdbx_seq_one_letter_code
_entity_poly.pdbx_strand_id
1 'polypeptide(L)'
;MLTLEPSVTCASTTSPRARTLSICLINPAFEPSYWGFQYALSLYPGDKRSTMISGALPTLAGLCGDHAVRLLDENVEEIDWQSLRNYDIVGVTGMNVQKTRIHEILVRLRELQVFTVVGGPLVSVQEEFFEDLCDVMFVGEADTTWPEFLDDFARGNPVQRRYEQSQPTDMTQARRPRYDLLKVQRYASGALQYSRGCPFQCEFCDIIVIYGRRPRVKQPEQLVAELDDMRRAGFHSAFIVDDNFIGNKQKAKALLEKIVPWMEQHHYPLRLTTEASIDLADDPELLELMYRANFRSVFIGIETPRHDSLKETKKFQNLRGDSLAAKLARIQNAGLDINAGFIVGFDSDDRDIFDEQFRFIQDNGISLAMVGMLQAIPRTPLYERLRQEGRLVDGDPNCNFVPKQMSRDELRKGYWQLVERLYSPEAFFDRYFKVYEFPEYLQRRAEICGKAGEGKRLPTLAYGLALLGVLSWALWRDGSLRSVGWTYLKYFFTRNLKYRRDIVGFAQFMNRCVTHWHFYRFTREATSGRLRTYSSS
;
A
#
# COMPACT_ATOMS: atom_id res chain seq x y z
N MET A 1 24.52 6.50 -81.29
CA MET A 1 23.70 5.60 -80.45
C MET A 1 23.90 6.03 -79.01
N LEU A 2 22.99 6.85 -78.51
CA LEU A 2 22.98 7.29 -77.13
C LEU A 2 21.97 6.42 -76.37
N THR A 3 22.44 5.60 -75.45
CA THR A 3 21.59 4.81 -74.57
C THR A 3 21.22 5.66 -73.35
N LEU A 4 19.94 5.98 -73.19
CA LEU A 4 19.34 6.60 -72.02
C LEU A 4 19.12 5.53 -70.94
N GLU A 5 19.77 5.67 -69.76
CA GLU A 5 19.43 4.92 -68.57
C GLU A 5 18.16 5.48 -67.92
N PRO A 6 17.28 4.62 -67.37
CA PRO A 6 16.09 5.11 -66.64
C PRO A 6 16.48 5.53 -65.22
N SER A 7 16.23 6.78 -64.88
CA SER A 7 16.32 7.31 -63.53
C SER A 7 15.28 6.62 -62.60
N VAL A 8 15.75 5.82 -61.68
CA VAL A 8 14.93 5.29 -60.56
C VAL A 8 14.71 6.41 -59.57
N THR A 9 13.52 6.98 -59.57
CA THR A 9 13.04 7.87 -58.52
C THR A 9 12.78 7.04 -57.26
N CYS A 10 13.70 7.15 -56.29
CA CYS A 10 13.50 6.65 -54.95
C CYS A 10 12.34 7.45 -54.30
N ALA A 11 11.15 6.85 -54.25
CA ALA A 11 10.04 7.39 -53.49
C ALA A 11 10.43 7.30 -52.00
N SER A 12 10.72 8.43 -51.38
CA SER A 12 10.88 8.54 -49.95
C SER A 12 9.53 8.23 -49.29
N THR A 13 9.39 7.02 -48.79
CA THR A 13 8.28 6.66 -47.90
C THR A 13 8.51 7.41 -46.57
N THR A 14 7.98 8.61 -46.47
CA THR A 14 7.82 9.30 -45.19
C THR A 14 6.88 8.45 -44.37
N SER A 15 7.44 7.75 -43.36
CA SER A 15 6.67 7.07 -42.32
C SER A 15 5.65 8.06 -41.75
N PRO A 16 4.37 7.72 -41.64
CA PRO A 16 3.38 8.65 -41.10
C PRO A 16 3.84 9.12 -39.73
N ARG A 17 3.83 10.45 -39.54
CA ARG A 17 4.21 11.05 -38.26
C ARG A 17 3.23 10.55 -37.20
N ALA A 18 3.74 9.92 -36.12
CA ALA A 18 2.91 9.41 -35.03
C ALA A 18 2.03 10.54 -34.48
N ARG A 19 0.71 10.29 -34.36
CA ARG A 19 -0.21 11.26 -33.76
C ARG A 19 -0.07 11.33 -32.26
N THR A 20 -0.30 12.50 -31.67
CA THR A 20 -0.40 12.62 -30.21
C THR A 20 -1.72 12.02 -29.75
N LEU A 21 -1.67 11.07 -28.83
CA LEU A 21 -2.82 10.40 -28.24
C LEU A 21 -3.33 11.14 -27.01
N SER A 22 -4.64 11.03 -26.77
CA SER A 22 -5.29 11.39 -25.51
C SER A 22 -5.58 10.11 -24.72
N ILE A 23 -5.02 10.01 -23.49
CA ILE A 23 -5.04 8.79 -22.68
C ILE A 23 -5.64 9.11 -21.31
N CYS A 24 -6.59 8.31 -20.85
CA CYS A 24 -7.09 8.35 -19.47
C CYS A 24 -6.71 7.08 -18.74
N LEU A 25 -6.01 7.19 -17.61
CA LEU A 25 -5.64 6.05 -16.76
C LEU A 25 -6.47 6.07 -15.49
N ILE A 26 -7.19 4.97 -15.21
CA ILE A 26 -8.16 4.87 -14.13
C ILE A 26 -7.63 3.91 -13.04
N ASN A 27 -7.63 4.37 -11.79
CA ASN A 27 -7.57 3.54 -10.59
C ASN A 27 -8.98 3.41 -10.02
N PRO A 28 -9.59 2.22 -10.04
CA PRO A 28 -10.93 1.98 -9.49
C PRO A 28 -11.01 2.24 -7.99
N ALA A 29 -12.20 2.56 -7.50
CA ALA A 29 -12.46 2.71 -6.07
C ALA A 29 -12.19 1.40 -5.31
N PHE A 30 -11.61 1.54 -4.13
CA PHE A 30 -11.52 0.43 -3.18
C PHE A 30 -12.85 0.25 -2.44
N GLU A 31 -13.23 -0.99 -2.23
CA GLU A 31 -14.30 -1.27 -1.29
C GLU A 31 -13.90 -0.82 0.13
N PRO A 32 -14.88 -0.42 0.96
CA PRO A 32 -14.59 -0.07 2.34
C PRO A 32 -13.83 -1.18 3.07
N SER A 33 -12.72 -0.81 3.67
CA SER A 33 -11.89 -1.73 4.44
C SER A 33 -11.29 -1.00 5.64
N TYR A 34 -10.85 -1.71 6.66
CA TYR A 34 -10.17 -1.03 7.75
C TYR A 34 -8.79 -0.46 7.34
N TRP A 35 -8.24 -0.87 6.20
CA TRP A 35 -7.06 -0.26 5.56
C TRP A 35 -7.37 1.08 4.88
N GLY A 36 -8.59 1.28 4.43
CA GLY A 36 -9.01 2.47 3.67
C GLY A 36 -9.11 3.74 4.51
N PHE A 37 -9.17 3.64 5.84
CA PHE A 37 -9.26 4.77 6.78
C PHE A 37 -10.40 5.76 6.49
N GLN A 38 -11.44 5.36 5.77
CA GLN A 38 -12.51 6.25 5.29
C GLN A 38 -13.19 7.05 6.42
N TYR A 39 -13.37 6.46 7.61
CA TYR A 39 -13.94 7.18 8.75
C TYR A 39 -12.94 8.15 9.40
N ALA A 40 -11.64 7.86 9.35
CA ALA A 40 -10.60 8.77 9.82
C ALA A 40 -10.39 9.93 8.86
N LEU A 41 -10.33 9.66 7.56
CA LEU A 41 -10.09 10.67 6.53
C LEU A 41 -11.11 11.80 6.58
N SER A 42 -12.39 11.49 6.84
CA SER A 42 -13.45 12.48 6.98
C SER A 42 -13.32 13.39 8.21
N LEU A 43 -12.48 13.02 9.18
CA LEU A 43 -12.22 13.78 10.40
C LEU A 43 -10.93 14.61 10.33
N TYR A 44 -10.04 14.32 9.37
CA TYR A 44 -8.83 15.11 9.22
C TYR A 44 -9.11 16.49 8.59
N PRO A 45 -8.41 17.54 9.06
CA PRO A 45 -8.46 18.83 8.40
C PRO A 45 -8.04 18.75 6.93
N GLY A 46 -8.78 19.43 6.08
CA GLY A 46 -8.58 19.39 4.63
C GLY A 46 -9.48 18.34 3.97
N ASP A 47 -9.55 18.35 2.65
CA ASP A 47 -10.44 17.48 1.88
C ASP A 47 -9.68 16.20 1.46
N LYS A 48 -9.19 15.44 2.46
CA LYS A 48 -8.52 14.16 2.23
C LYS A 48 -9.57 13.08 1.97
N ARG A 49 -9.41 12.33 0.87
CA ARG A 49 -10.34 11.28 0.45
C ARG A 49 -9.69 9.91 0.31
N SER A 50 -8.37 9.86 0.13
CA SER A 50 -7.62 8.62 0.10
C SER A 50 -6.39 8.70 1.01
N THR A 51 -6.01 7.58 1.58
CA THR A 51 -4.80 7.46 2.41
C THR A 51 -3.54 7.64 1.60
N MET A 52 -3.52 7.14 0.36
CA MET A 52 -2.31 7.09 -0.45
C MET A 52 -2.67 7.16 -1.94
N ILE A 53 -1.77 7.67 -2.75
CA ILE A 53 -1.89 7.63 -4.21
C ILE A 53 -1.71 6.20 -4.72
N SER A 54 -2.31 5.88 -5.87
CA SER A 54 -1.92 4.70 -6.65
C SER A 54 -0.57 4.97 -7.33
N GLY A 55 0.46 4.23 -7.00
CA GLY A 55 1.79 4.37 -7.61
C GLY A 55 1.81 4.01 -9.11
N ALA A 56 0.90 3.15 -9.55
CA ALA A 56 0.81 2.72 -10.94
C ALA A 56 0.46 3.87 -11.90
N LEU A 57 -0.51 4.72 -11.53
CA LEU A 57 -0.97 5.80 -12.40
C LEU A 57 0.15 6.79 -12.79
N PRO A 58 0.87 7.42 -11.84
CA PRO A 58 1.93 8.36 -12.20
C PRO A 58 3.11 7.67 -12.89
N THR A 59 3.39 6.39 -12.59
CA THR A 59 4.45 5.61 -13.25
C THR A 59 4.11 5.38 -14.72
N LEU A 60 2.90 4.90 -15.03
CA LEU A 60 2.44 4.70 -16.41
C LEU A 60 2.40 6.04 -17.18
N ALA A 61 1.97 7.13 -16.54
CA ALA A 61 2.00 8.45 -17.15
C ALA A 61 3.43 8.89 -17.51
N GLY A 62 4.42 8.55 -16.69
CA GLY A 62 5.84 8.80 -17.00
C GLY A 62 6.35 8.06 -18.22
N LEU A 63 5.71 6.95 -18.58
CA LEU A 63 6.02 6.13 -19.76
C LEU A 63 5.28 6.60 -21.03
N CYS A 64 4.33 7.53 -20.93
CA CYS A 64 3.53 7.98 -22.08
C CYS A 64 4.23 8.99 -23.00
N GLY A 65 5.46 9.42 -22.70
CA GLY A 65 6.18 10.41 -23.52
C GLY A 65 5.40 11.72 -23.67
N ASP A 66 5.23 12.18 -24.93
CA ASP A 66 4.58 13.45 -25.27
C ASP A 66 3.05 13.33 -25.46
N HIS A 67 2.46 12.19 -25.15
CA HIS A 67 1.00 12.00 -25.22
C HIS A 67 0.30 12.77 -24.10
N ALA A 68 -0.95 13.20 -24.37
CA ALA A 68 -1.78 13.87 -23.38
C ALA A 68 -2.39 12.84 -22.42
N VAL A 69 -2.03 12.93 -21.13
CA VAL A 69 -2.45 11.95 -20.11
C VAL A 69 -3.28 12.60 -19.02
N ARG A 70 -4.42 11.99 -18.70
CA ARG A 70 -5.21 12.26 -17.51
C ARG A 70 -5.11 11.06 -16.54
N LEU A 71 -4.87 11.35 -15.27
CA LEU A 71 -4.98 10.37 -14.19
C LEU A 71 -6.33 10.56 -13.50
N LEU A 72 -7.11 9.50 -13.42
CA LEU A 72 -8.40 9.47 -12.75
C LEU A 72 -8.36 8.41 -11.65
N ASP A 73 -8.33 8.86 -10.42
CA ASP A 73 -8.43 7.98 -9.25
C ASP A 73 -9.84 8.10 -8.66
N GLU A 74 -10.64 7.05 -8.82
CA GLU A 74 -12.02 7.01 -8.35
C GLU A 74 -12.14 7.11 -6.81
N ASN A 75 -11.05 6.89 -6.08
CA ASN A 75 -11.01 7.09 -4.63
C ASN A 75 -11.04 8.58 -4.23
N VAL A 76 -10.74 9.49 -5.16
CA VAL A 76 -10.68 10.93 -4.89
C VAL A 76 -11.56 11.79 -5.78
N GLU A 77 -12.04 11.23 -6.90
CA GLU A 77 -12.95 11.90 -7.82
C GLU A 77 -13.91 10.92 -8.49
N GLU A 78 -15.07 11.39 -8.92
CA GLU A 78 -16.05 10.58 -9.64
C GLU A 78 -15.67 10.44 -11.12
N ILE A 79 -16.07 9.32 -11.73
CA ILE A 79 -15.88 9.09 -13.17
C ILE A 79 -16.95 9.86 -13.96
N ASP A 80 -16.52 10.81 -14.77
CA ASP A 80 -17.39 11.40 -15.80
C ASP A 80 -17.40 10.50 -17.04
N TRP A 81 -18.36 9.60 -17.08
CA TRP A 81 -18.51 8.59 -18.13
C TRP A 81 -18.61 9.16 -19.55
N GLN A 82 -19.24 10.32 -19.73
CA GLN A 82 -19.40 10.91 -21.04
C GLN A 82 -18.08 11.46 -21.57
N SER A 83 -17.24 12.02 -20.69
CA SER A 83 -15.94 12.55 -21.07
C SER A 83 -14.98 11.47 -21.54
N LEU A 84 -15.15 10.20 -21.09
CA LEU A 84 -14.27 9.09 -21.46
C LEU A 84 -14.31 8.77 -22.96
N ARG A 85 -15.39 9.10 -23.66
CA ARG A 85 -15.49 8.94 -25.13
C ARG A 85 -14.52 9.83 -25.92
N ASN A 86 -13.96 10.85 -25.29
CA ASN A 86 -13.04 11.78 -25.94
C ASN A 86 -11.58 11.32 -25.87
N TYR A 87 -11.30 10.21 -25.22
CA TYR A 87 -9.95 9.65 -25.14
C TYR A 87 -9.74 8.59 -26.22
N ASP A 88 -8.54 8.56 -26.79
CA ASP A 88 -8.14 7.52 -27.74
C ASP A 88 -7.97 6.18 -27.03
N ILE A 89 -7.53 6.20 -25.76
CA ILE A 89 -7.29 5.02 -24.94
C ILE A 89 -7.76 5.30 -23.51
N VAL A 90 -8.52 4.36 -22.92
CA VAL A 90 -8.80 4.34 -21.48
C VAL A 90 -8.16 3.10 -20.87
N GLY A 91 -7.21 3.31 -19.95
CA GLY A 91 -6.51 2.26 -19.23
C GLY A 91 -7.07 2.08 -17.82
N VAL A 92 -7.30 0.83 -17.42
CA VAL A 92 -7.77 0.47 -16.08
C VAL A 92 -6.73 -0.43 -15.41
N THR A 93 -6.33 -0.08 -14.18
CA THR A 93 -5.39 -0.89 -13.39
C THR A 93 -5.96 -1.15 -12.00
N GLY A 94 -5.60 -2.26 -11.38
CA GLY A 94 -6.01 -2.51 -10.00
C GLY A 94 -5.58 -3.86 -9.44
N MET A 95 -5.92 -4.04 -8.16
CA MET A 95 -5.61 -5.22 -7.37
C MET A 95 -6.84 -6.13 -7.21
N ASN A 96 -6.64 -7.33 -6.67
CA ASN A 96 -7.72 -8.30 -6.43
C ASN A 96 -8.89 -7.73 -5.62
N VAL A 97 -8.61 -6.89 -4.63
CA VAL A 97 -9.63 -6.21 -3.80
C VAL A 97 -10.51 -5.21 -4.59
N GLN A 98 -10.14 -4.85 -5.82
CA GLN A 98 -10.90 -3.96 -6.70
C GLN A 98 -11.61 -4.74 -7.83
N LYS A 99 -11.54 -6.08 -7.83
CA LYS A 99 -12.01 -6.94 -8.94
C LYS A 99 -13.44 -6.62 -9.39
N THR A 100 -14.37 -6.52 -8.44
CA THR A 100 -15.78 -6.19 -8.72
C THR A 100 -15.90 -4.84 -9.42
N ARG A 101 -15.21 -3.83 -8.88
CA ARG A 101 -15.28 -2.47 -9.45
C ARG A 101 -14.60 -2.36 -10.80
N ILE A 102 -13.49 -3.07 -11.00
CA ILE A 102 -12.83 -3.17 -12.32
C ILE A 102 -13.81 -3.74 -13.34
N HIS A 103 -14.50 -4.84 -13.03
CA HIS A 103 -15.51 -5.44 -13.91
C HIS A 103 -16.60 -4.45 -14.30
N GLU A 104 -17.20 -3.76 -13.33
CA GLU A 104 -18.24 -2.76 -13.58
C GLU A 104 -17.76 -1.64 -14.53
N ILE A 105 -16.54 -1.15 -14.31
CA ILE A 105 -15.94 -0.12 -15.16
C ILE A 105 -15.75 -0.64 -16.59
N LEU A 106 -15.19 -1.83 -16.76
CA LEU A 106 -14.93 -2.41 -18.08
C LEU A 106 -16.22 -2.67 -18.86
N VAL A 107 -17.26 -3.21 -18.23
CA VAL A 107 -18.58 -3.38 -18.82
C VAL A 107 -19.13 -2.04 -19.32
N ARG A 108 -19.00 -1.00 -18.48
CA ARG A 108 -19.48 0.34 -18.86
C ARG A 108 -18.68 0.97 -19.98
N LEU A 109 -17.36 0.83 -20.01
CA LEU A 109 -16.51 1.30 -21.11
C LEU A 109 -16.85 0.61 -22.44
N ARG A 110 -17.13 -0.68 -22.40
CA ARG A 110 -17.58 -1.45 -23.58
C ARG A 110 -18.92 -0.92 -24.12
N GLU A 111 -19.90 -0.63 -23.24
CA GLU A 111 -21.17 0.01 -23.66
C GLU A 111 -20.94 1.39 -24.33
N LEU A 112 -19.94 2.12 -23.87
CA LEU A 112 -19.54 3.41 -24.42
C LEU A 112 -18.71 3.30 -25.71
N GLN A 113 -18.32 2.10 -26.11
CA GLN A 113 -17.47 1.80 -27.27
C GLN A 113 -16.11 2.54 -27.20
N VAL A 114 -15.51 2.62 -26.02
CA VAL A 114 -14.20 3.23 -25.80
C VAL A 114 -13.13 2.14 -25.91
N PHE A 115 -12.03 2.44 -26.61
CA PHE A 115 -10.88 1.52 -26.67
C PHE A 115 -10.24 1.38 -25.30
N THR A 116 -10.28 0.16 -24.77
CA THR A 116 -9.98 -0.11 -23.37
C THR A 116 -8.79 -1.04 -23.20
N VAL A 117 -7.84 -0.65 -22.36
CA VAL A 117 -6.71 -1.48 -21.99
C VAL A 117 -6.73 -1.78 -20.49
N VAL A 118 -6.27 -2.97 -20.08
CA VAL A 118 -6.18 -3.36 -18.67
C VAL A 118 -4.78 -3.84 -18.33
N GLY A 119 -4.39 -3.63 -17.06
CA GLY A 119 -3.12 -4.10 -16.54
C GLY A 119 -3.10 -4.10 -15.01
N GLY A 120 -1.96 -4.44 -14.44
CA GLY A 120 -1.74 -4.44 -13.00
C GLY A 120 -1.76 -5.83 -12.36
N PRO A 121 -1.63 -5.90 -11.02
CA PRO A 121 -1.45 -7.18 -10.31
C PRO A 121 -2.57 -8.18 -10.54
N LEU A 122 -3.83 -7.74 -10.57
CA LEU A 122 -4.96 -8.65 -10.79
C LEU A 122 -4.90 -9.31 -12.17
N VAL A 123 -4.64 -8.52 -13.22
CA VAL A 123 -4.52 -9.05 -14.58
C VAL A 123 -3.39 -10.06 -14.66
N SER A 124 -2.27 -9.79 -14.00
CA SER A 124 -1.08 -10.66 -14.03
C SER A 124 -1.30 -12.04 -13.40
N VAL A 125 -2.30 -12.20 -12.53
CA VAL A 125 -2.59 -13.47 -11.85
C VAL A 125 -3.91 -14.13 -12.30
N GLN A 126 -4.81 -13.40 -12.99
CA GLN A 126 -6.13 -13.86 -13.42
C GLN A 126 -6.48 -13.33 -14.83
N GLU A 127 -5.68 -13.63 -15.83
CA GLU A 127 -5.86 -13.15 -17.22
C GLU A 127 -7.24 -13.55 -17.80
N GLU A 128 -7.68 -14.78 -17.54
CA GLU A 128 -8.90 -15.36 -18.09
C GLU A 128 -10.16 -14.54 -17.74
N PHE A 129 -10.11 -13.85 -16.60
CA PHE A 129 -11.22 -12.97 -16.17
C PHE A 129 -11.46 -11.79 -17.12
N PHE A 130 -10.42 -11.38 -17.88
CA PHE A 130 -10.45 -10.17 -18.70
C PHE A 130 -10.61 -10.43 -20.20
N GLU A 131 -10.60 -11.69 -20.64
CA GLU A 131 -10.55 -12.06 -22.06
C GLU A 131 -11.59 -11.36 -22.96
N ASP A 132 -12.82 -11.21 -22.44
CA ASP A 132 -13.92 -10.56 -23.17
C ASP A 132 -14.27 -9.15 -22.68
N LEU A 133 -13.48 -8.57 -21.77
CA LEU A 133 -13.80 -7.30 -21.11
C LEU A 133 -13.00 -6.11 -21.62
N CYS A 134 -11.93 -6.32 -22.38
CA CYS A 134 -11.03 -5.26 -22.85
C CYS A 134 -10.51 -5.54 -24.26
N ASP A 135 -9.93 -4.52 -24.89
CA ASP A 135 -9.29 -4.66 -26.20
C ASP A 135 -7.87 -5.17 -26.09
N VAL A 136 -7.13 -4.72 -25.06
CA VAL A 136 -5.72 -5.10 -24.84
C VAL A 136 -5.44 -5.35 -23.36
N MET A 137 -4.66 -6.40 -23.08
CA MET A 137 -4.19 -6.77 -21.75
C MET A 137 -2.68 -6.62 -21.60
N PHE A 138 -2.25 -6.06 -20.45
CA PHE A 138 -0.84 -6.01 -20.05
C PHE A 138 -0.62 -6.92 -18.85
N VAL A 139 0.22 -7.95 -19.02
CA VAL A 139 0.53 -8.97 -18.02
C VAL A 139 1.93 -8.73 -17.46
N GLY A 140 2.06 -8.73 -16.13
CA GLY A 140 3.33 -8.44 -15.46
C GLY A 140 3.71 -6.95 -15.52
N GLU A 141 5.00 -6.70 -15.71
CA GLU A 141 5.52 -5.33 -15.83
C GLU A 141 5.22 -4.76 -17.22
N ALA A 142 5.04 -3.44 -17.31
CA ALA A 142 4.68 -2.76 -18.55
C ALA A 142 5.69 -1.69 -18.99
N ASP A 143 6.84 -1.63 -18.34
CA ASP A 143 7.81 -0.54 -18.55
C ASP A 143 8.35 -0.46 -19.99
N THR A 144 8.42 -1.57 -20.71
CA THR A 144 8.82 -1.62 -22.13
C THR A 144 7.62 -1.76 -23.06
N THR A 145 6.66 -2.60 -22.71
CA THR A 145 5.53 -2.95 -23.58
C THR A 145 4.50 -1.83 -23.69
N TRP A 146 4.33 -1.01 -22.64
CA TRP A 146 3.41 0.13 -22.69
C TRP A 146 3.85 1.22 -23.69
N PRO A 147 5.11 1.70 -23.69
CA PRO A 147 5.58 2.63 -24.73
C PRO A 147 5.55 2.04 -26.14
N GLU A 148 5.89 0.76 -26.31
CA GLU A 148 5.84 0.04 -27.59
C GLU A 148 4.40 0.02 -28.15
N PHE A 149 3.43 -0.36 -27.32
CA PHE A 149 2.01 -0.34 -27.68
C PHE A 149 1.55 1.07 -28.09
N LEU A 150 1.92 2.11 -27.32
CA LEU A 150 1.52 3.48 -27.63
C LEU A 150 2.10 3.96 -28.95
N ASP A 151 3.34 3.60 -29.26
CA ASP A 151 3.99 3.97 -30.52
C ASP A 151 3.30 3.29 -31.72
N ASP A 152 2.99 2.01 -31.63
CA ASP A 152 2.23 1.29 -32.65
C ASP A 152 0.82 1.84 -32.83
N PHE A 153 0.11 2.08 -31.74
CA PHE A 153 -1.25 2.63 -31.78
C PHE A 153 -1.26 4.04 -32.38
N ALA A 154 -0.29 4.90 -32.03
CA ALA A 154 -0.17 6.26 -32.56
C ALA A 154 0.14 6.30 -34.06
N ARG A 155 0.82 5.26 -34.56
CA ARG A 155 1.12 5.10 -36.00
C ARG A 155 0.01 4.42 -36.79
N GLY A 156 -1.01 3.88 -36.10
CA GLY A 156 -2.07 3.08 -36.74
C GLY A 156 -1.59 1.67 -37.12
N ASN A 157 -0.51 1.20 -36.55
CA ASN A 157 -0.04 -0.18 -36.73
C ASN A 157 -0.98 -1.17 -36.00
N PRO A 158 -1.04 -2.44 -36.43
CA PRO A 158 -1.76 -3.48 -35.70
C PRO A 158 -1.18 -3.65 -34.30
N VAL A 159 -2.04 -3.66 -33.27
CA VAL A 159 -1.67 -3.90 -31.89
C VAL A 159 -2.01 -5.33 -31.47
N GLN A 160 -1.23 -5.89 -30.57
CA GLN A 160 -1.51 -7.20 -30.00
C GLN A 160 -2.62 -7.10 -28.95
N ARG A 161 -3.40 -8.16 -28.80
CA ARG A 161 -4.43 -8.24 -27.73
C ARG A 161 -3.82 -8.46 -26.35
N ARG A 162 -2.62 -9.02 -26.27
CA ARG A 162 -1.90 -9.35 -25.04
C ARG A 162 -0.45 -8.94 -25.15
N TYR A 163 -0.01 -8.14 -24.19
CA TYR A 163 1.39 -7.74 -24.02
C TYR A 163 1.93 -8.33 -22.73
N GLU A 164 3.08 -8.95 -22.81
CA GLU A 164 3.83 -9.44 -21.64
C GLU A 164 5.32 -9.15 -21.86
N GLN A 165 5.91 -8.49 -20.87
CA GLN A 165 7.31 -8.14 -20.94
C GLN A 165 8.16 -9.41 -20.71
N SER A 166 9.03 -9.75 -21.66
CA SER A 166 9.84 -10.98 -21.63
C SER A 166 10.94 -10.98 -20.57
N GLN A 167 11.43 -9.79 -20.22
CA GLN A 167 12.49 -9.62 -19.24
C GLN A 167 12.04 -8.66 -18.14
N PRO A 168 12.39 -8.94 -16.87
CA PRO A 168 12.12 -8.03 -15.78
C PRO A 168 12.74 -6.65 -16.01
N THR A 169 12.02 -5.58 -15.65
CA THR A 169 12.47 -4.20 -15.81
C THR A 169 13.81 -3.95 -15.13
N ASP A 170 14.75 -3.35 -15.85
CA ASP A 170 15.92 -2.73 -15.25
C ASP A 170 15.50 -1.42 -14.56
N MET A 171 15.38 -1.45 -13.23
CA MET A 171 14.92 -0.31 -12.45
C MET A 171 15.85 0.92 -12.57
N THR A 172 17.09 0.74 -13.01
CA THR A 172 17.99 1.88 -13.27
C THR A 172 17.55 2.70 -14.48
N GLN A 173 16.71 2.12 -15.35
CA GLN A 173 16.13 2.77 -16.52
C GLN A 173 14.68 3.22 -16.28
N ALA A 174 14.13 3.00 -15.08
CA ALA A 174 12.76 3.37 -14.75
C ALA A 174 12.50 4.85 -14.99
N ARG A 175 11.41 5.15 -15.69
CA ARG A 175 11.00 6.53 -15.97
C ARG A 175 10.47 7.21 -14.70
N ARG A 176 10.64 8.52 -14.64
CA ARG A 176 10.20 9.36 -13.52
C ARG A 176 8.68 9.44 -13.49
N PRO A 177 8.02 9.14 -12.37
CA PRO A 177 6.56 9.22 -12.25
C PRO A 177 6.06 10.67 -12.36
N ARG A 178 4.88 10.86 -12.92
CA ARG A 178 4.22 12.16 -13.13
C ARG A 178 3.31 12.53 -11.96
N TYR A 179 3.91 12.85 -10.81
CA TYR A 179 3.16 13.29 -9.61
C TYR A 179 2.43 14.62 -9.82
N ASP A 180 2.87 15.42 -10.76
CA ASP A 180 2.27 16.70 -11.15
C ASP A 180 0.85 16.56 -11.71
N LEU A 181 0.47 15.37 -12.21
CA LEU A 181 -0.87 15.09 -12.73
C LEU A 181 -1.88 14.67 -11.63
N LEU A 182 -1.44 14.51 -10.40
CA LEU A 182 -2.28 14.07 -9.29
C LEU A 182 -2.95 15.23 -8.55
N LYS A 183 -4.14 14.98 -8.00
CA LYS A 183 -4.83 15.90 -7.08
C LYS A 183 -4.27 15.76 -5.65
N VAL A 184 -3.01 16.17 -5.45
CA VAL A 184 -2.22 15.92 -4.23
C VAL A 184 -2.97 16.24 -2.93
N GLN A 185 -3.78 17.31 -2.92
CA GLN A 185 -4.54 17.75 -1.74
C GLN A 185 -5.55 16.71 -1.26
N ARG A 186 -5.98 15.78 -2.14
CA ARG A 186 -6.95 14.72 -1.83
C ARG A 186 -6.34 13.50 -1.12
N TYR A 187 -5.02 13.39 -1.07
CA TYR A 187 -4.31 12.24 -0.50
C TYR A 187 -3.63 12.60 0.82
N ALA A 188 -3.63 11.66 1.76
CA ALA A 188 -2.90 11.82 3.02
C ALA A 188 -1.40 11.56 2.86
N SER A 189 -0.99 10.68 1.95
CA SER A 189 0.40 10.31 1.69
C SER A 189 0.67 10.10 0.19
N GLY A 190 1.90 10.38 -0.23
CA GLY A 190 2.42 9.94 -1.51
C GLY A 190 2.85 8.47 -1.47
N ALA A 191 3.06 7.88 -2.65
CA ALA A 191 3.67 6.57 -2.81
C ALA A 191 4.79 6.63 -3.85
N LEU A 192 5.92 6.01 -3.57
CA LEU A 192 7.04 5.85 -4.50
C LEU A 192 7.65 4.47 -4.35
N GLN A 193 8.32 4.00 -5.39
CA GLN A 193 8.88 2.66 -5.43
C GLN A 193 10.38 2.73 -5.70
N TYR A 194 11.19 2.12 -4.82
CA TYR A 194 12.62 1.98 -4.98
C TYR A 194 12.99 0.65 -5.62
N SER A 195 12.34 -0.44 -5.19
CA SER A 195 12.66 -1.79 -5.64
C SER A 195 11.42 -2.58 -6.07
N ARG A 196 11.65 -3.62 -6.89
CA ARG A 196 10.69 -4.67 -7.24
C ARG A 196 11.32 -6.02 -6.98
N GLY A 197 10.53 -6.95 -6.39
CA GLY A 197 10.94 -8.30 -6.06
C GLY A 197 11.44 -8.47 -4.64
N CYS A 198 11.31 -9.70 -4.12
CA CYS A 198 11.63 -10.03 -2.74
C CYS A 198 12.49 -11.30 -2.69
N PRO A 199 13.60 -11.37 -1.92
CA PRO A 199 14.50 -12.53 -1.91
C PRO A 199 13.90 -13.77 -1.23
N PHE A 200 12.84 -13.59 -0.46
CA PHE A 200 12.17 -14.66 0.28
C PHE A 200 11.25 -15.50 -0.62
N GLN A 201 10.72 -16.60 -0.07
CA GLN A 201 9.93 -17.56 -0.83
C GLN A 201 8.68 -18.01 -0.07
N CYS A 202 8.02 -17.05 0.62
CA CYS A 202 6.78 -17.31 1.32
C CYS A 202 5.74 -17.89 0.36
N GLU A 203 5.17 -19.08 0.66
CA GLU A 203 4.36 -19.80 -0.32
C GLU A 203 3.02 -19.13 -0.66
N PHE A 204 2.53 -18.25 0.22
CA PHE A 204 1.27 -17.50 0.01
C PHE A 204 1.44 -16.21 -0.80
N CYS A 205 2.68 -15.77 -1.06
CA CYS A 205 2.97 -14.46 -1.60
C CYS A 205 3.02 -14.46 -3.14
N ASP A 206 2.28 -13.56 -3.77
CA ASP A 206 2.24 -13.37 -5.21
C ASP A 206 3.41 -12.55 -5.77
N ILE A 207 4.12 -11.82 -4.93
CA ILE A 207 5.27 -10.98 -5.33
C ILE A 207 6.34 -11.78 -6.06
N ILE A 208 6.63 -12.98 -5.57
CA ILE A 208 7.63 -13.86 -6.22
C ILE A 208 7.20 -14.35 -7.59
N VAL A 209 5.89 -14.35 -7.86
CA VAL A 209 5.30 -14.71 -9.15
C VAL A 209 5.34 -13.51 -10.10
N ILE A 210 4.99 -12.32 -9.61
CA ILE A 210 4.87 -11.09 -10.42
C ILE A 210 6.24 -10.47 -10.70
N TYR A 211 7.08 -10.29 -9.67
CA TYR A 211 8.35 -9.55 -9.77
C TYR A 211 9.60 -10.40 -9.60
N GLY A 212 9.43 -11.67 -9.19
CA GLY A 212 10.53 -12.59 -8.97
C GLY A 212 11.26 -12.40 -7.64
N ARG A 213 12.29 -13.25 -7.42
CA ARG A 213 13.00 -13.34 -6.14
C ARG A 213 14.29 -12.53 -6.07
N ARG A 214 14.65 -11.81 -7.12
CA ARG A 214 15.84 -10.95 -7.16
C ARG A 214 15.44 -9.48 -7.05
N PRO A 215 15.70 -8.81 -5.91
CA PRO A 215 15.39 -7.39 -5.78
C PRO A 215 16.15 -6.57 -6.82
N ARG A 216 15.42 -5.84 -7.65
CA ARG A 216 15.92 -4.89 -8.64
C ARG A 216 15.63 -3.48 -8.12
N VAL A 217 16.60 -2.60 -8.13
CA VAL A 217 16.51 -1.30 -7.48
C VAL A 217 16.84 -0.16 -8.44
N LYS A 218 16.24 1.00 -8.20
CA LYS A 218 16.61 2.27 -8.81
C LYS A 218 17.99 2.70 -8.32
N GLN A 219 18.65 3.58 -9.07
CA GLN A 219 19.81 4.31 -8.54
C GLN A 219 19.36 5.25 -7.41
N PRO A 220 20.17 5.47 -6.37
CA PRO A 220 19.84 6.35 -5.27
C PRO A 220 19.40 7.76 -5.72
N GLU A 221 20.05 8.30 -6.72
CA GLU A 221 19.78 9.63 -7.26
C GLU A 221 18.38 9.72 -7.91
N GLN A 222 17.89 8.63 -8.53
CA GLN A 222 16.54 8.58 -9.08
C GLN A 222 15.50 8.74 -7.96
N LEU A 223 15.65 8.01 -6.84
CA LEU A 223 14.69 8.09 -5.76
C LEU A 223 14.75 9.42 -5.02
N VAL A 224 15.95 9.99 -4.82
CA VAL A 224 16.10 11.35 -4.24
C VAL A 224 15.41 12.40 -5.10
N ALA A 225 15.52 12.28 -6.43
CA ALA A 225 14.82 13.17 -7.35
C ALA A 225 13.28 13.02 -7.27
N GLU A 226 12.77 11.79 -7.12
CA GLU A 226 11.33 11.53 -6.92
C GLU A 226 10.83 12.07 -5.57
N LEU A 227 11.63 11.98 -4.50
CA LEU A 227 11.33 12.60 -3.21
C LEU A 227 11.24 14.14 -3.32
N ASP A 228 12.12 14.75 -4.11
CA ASP A 228 12.09 16.20 -4.35
C ASP A 228 10.83 16.61 -5.15
N ASP A 229 10.42 15.81 -6.12
CA ASP A 229 9.13 16.01 -6.83
C ASP A 229 7.94 15.94 -5.89
N MET A 230 7.90 14.95 -5.01
CA MET A 230 6.85 14.85 -4.00
C MET A 230 6.81 16.05 -3.08
N ARG A 231 7.99 16.50 -2.61
CA ARG A 231 8.12 17.72 -1.81
C ARG A 231 7.56 18.94 -2.55
N ARG A 232 7.94 19.11 -3.81
CA ARG A 232 7.46 20.23 -4.67
C ARG A 232 5.98 20.16 -4.95
N ALA A 233 5.44 18.93 -5.11
CA ALA A 233 4.01 18.70 -5.28
C ALA A 233 3.20 18.98 -4.00
N GLY A 234 3.86 19.13 -2.82
CA GLY A 234 3.22 19.48 -1.56
C GLY A 234 2.84 18.29 -0.68
N PHE A 235 3.44 17.13 -0.90
CA PHE A 235 3.32 16.02 0.05
C PHE A 235 4.14 16.30 1.32
N HIS A 236 3.67 15.78 2.45
CA HIS A 236 4.35 15.83 3.76
C HIS A 236 4.68 14.43 4.30
N SER A 237 4.23 13.40 3.63
CA SER A 237 4.57 12.01 3.92
C SER A 237 4.63 11.20 2.64
N ALA A 238 5.45 10.18 2.64
CA ALA A 238 5.60 9.26 1.53
C ALA A 238 5.76 7.82 2.03
N PHE A 239 5.08 6.90 1.39
CA PHE A 239 5.24 5.48 1.58
C PHE A 239 6.12 4.93 0.45
N ILE A 240 7.25 4.32 0.79
CA ILE A 240 8.06 3.57 -0.17
C ILE A 240 7.43 2.18 -0.28
N VAL A 241 6.68 1.97 -1.37
CA VAL A 241 5.81 0.80 -1.59
C VAL A 241 6.58 -0.40 -2.16
N ASP A 242 7.75 -0.67 -1.60
CA ASP A 242 8.56 -1.80 -1.98
C ASP A 242 8.02 -3.09 -1.37
N ASP A 243 8.10 -4.21 -2.07
CA ASP A 243 7.74 -5.53 -1.55
C ASP A 243 8.58 -5.94 -0.31
N ASN A 244 9.80 -5.43 -0.26
CA ASN A 244 10.70 -5.48 0.89
C ASN A 244 11.85 -4.48 0.67
N PHE A 245 11.75 -3.30 1.25
CA PHE A 245 12.72 -2.22 1.10
C PHE A 245 14.16 -2.66 1.40
N ILE A 246 14.33 -3.56 2.36
CA ILE A 246 15.62 -4.08 2.78
C ILE A 246 15.99 -5.40 2.09
N GLY A 247 15.28 -5.79 1.04
CA GLY A 247 15.56 -7.02 0.29
C GLY A 247 17.01 -7.13 -0.21
N ASN A 248 17.67 -5.98 -0.36
CA ASN A 248 19.12 -5.86 -0.51
C ASN A 248 19.63 -4.78 0.45
N LYS A 249 20.11 -5.19 1.64
CA LYS A 249 20.52 -4.28 2.72
C LYS A 249 21.64 -3.32 2.31
N GLN A 250 22.61 -3.77 1.53
CA GLN A 250 23.71 -2.91 1.08
C GLN A 250 23.21 -1.79 0.16
N LYS A 251 22.32 -2.09 -0.78
CA LYS A 251 21.72 -1.09 -1.67
C LYS A 251 20.77 -0.16 -0.90
N ALA A 252 20.04 -0.67 0.09
CA ALA A 252 19.21 0.15 0.96
C ALA A 252 20.05 1.14 1.77
N LYS A 253 21.19 0.71 2.33
CA LYS A 253 22.13 1.62 3.01
C LYS A 253 22.68 2.70 2.08
N ALA A 254 23.16 2.32 0.90
CA ALA A 254 23.66 3.28 -0.09
C ALA A 254 22.62 4.32 -0.50
N LEU A 255 21.35 3.92 -0.61
CA LEU A 255 20.24 4.85 -0.84
C LEU A 255 20.04 5.79 0.36
N LEU A 256 20.00 5.25 1.57
CA LEU A 256 19.77 6.03 2.78
C LEU A 256 20.88 7.05 3.04
N GLU A 257 22.14 6.72 2.70
CA GLU A 257 23.27 7.65 2.73
C GLU A 257 23.08 8.86 1.81
N LYS A 258 22.26 8.75 0.76
CA LYS A 258 21.88 9.90 -0.09
C LYS A 258 20.61 10.61 0.42
N ILE A 259 19.66 9.87 0.99
CA ILE A 259 18.42 10.46 1.53
C ILE A 259 18.72 11.31 2.78
N VAL A 260 19.60 10.86 3.67
CA VAL A 260 19.90 11.56 4.92
C VAL A 260 20.37 13.02 4.69
N PRO A 261 21.40 13.29 3.85
CA PRO A 261 21.81 14.67 3.58
C PRO A 261 20.71 15.49 2.91
N TRP A 262 19.93 14.89 2.01
CA TRP A 262 18.80 15.56 1.37
C TRP A 262 17.72 15.96 2.39
N MET A 263 17.41 15.07 3.34
CA MET A 263 16.47 15.36 4.43
C MET A 263 16.97 16.51 5.32
N GLU A 264 18.25 16.50 5.69
CA GLU A 264 18.88 17.56 6.50
C GLU A 264 18.86 18.90 5.75
N GLN A 265 19.25 18.93 4.48
CA GLN A 265 19.26 20.13 3.63
C GLN A 265 17.86 20.76 3.48
N HIS A 266 16.82 19.94 3.41
CA HIS A 266 15.43 20.42 3.23
C HIS A 266 14.63 20.47 4.55
N HIS A 267 15.28 20.39 5.71
CA HIS A 267 14.64 20.45 7.03
C HIS A 267 13.56 19.38 7.23
N TYR A 268 13.84 18.13 6.80
CA TYR A 268 12.98 16.96 6.96
C TYR A 268 11.55 17.14 6.42
N PRO A 269 11.39 17.45 5.14
CA PRO A 269 10.12 17.86 4.54
C PRO A 269 9.10 16.72 4.48
N LEU A 270 9.56 15.47 4.42
CA LEU A 270 8.76 14.27 4.28
C LEU A 270 8.97 13.31 5.45
N ARG A 271 7.89 12.76 5.98
CA ARG A 271 7.90 11.59 6.85
C ARG A 271 7.82 10.34 5.99
N LEU A 272 8.75 9.40 6.19
CA LEU A 272 8.83 8.17 5.41
C LEU A 272 8.26 6.99 6.17
N THR A 273 7.68 6.07 5.42
CA THR A 273 7.23 4.74 5.85
C THR A 273 7.57 3.75 4.76
N THR A 274 7.81 2.48 5.09
CA THR A 274 8.06 1.41 4.11
C THR A 274 7.68 0.05 4.68
N GLU A 275 7.70 -0.97 3.83
CA GLU A 275 7.62 -2.38 4.20
C GLU A 275 9.02 -2.99 4.33
N ALA A 276 9.22 -3.77 5.37
CA ALA A 276 10.48 -4.45 5.62
C ALA A 276 10.26 -5.81 6.29
N SER A 277 11.17 -6.74 6.05
CA SER A 277 11.21 -7.99 6.81
C SER A 277 11.79 -7.80 8.21
N ILE A 278 11.45 -8.68 9.14
CA ILE A 278 11.84 -8.58 10.56
C ILE A 278 13.35 -8.60 10.80
N ASP A 279 14.14 -9.10 9.85
CA ASP A 279 15.60 -9.10 9.91
C ASP A 279 16.23 -7.70 9.75
N LEU A 280 15.39 -6.65 9.57
CA LEU A 280 15.78 -5.27 9.80
C LEU A 280 16.39 -5.08 11.20
N ALA A 281 15.82 -5.75 12.21
CA ALA A 281 16.30 -5.71 13.59
C ALA A 281 17.74 -6.22 13.79
N ASP A 282 18.26 -6.99 12.84
CA ASP A 282 19.59 -7.59 12.90
C ASP A 282 20.70 -6.67 12.30
N ASP A 283 20.32 -5.44 11.87
CA ASP A 283 21.24 -4.46 11.26
C ASP A 283 21.10 -3.09 11.94
N PRO A 284 21.86 -2.82 13.01
CA PRO A 284 21.77 -1.54 13.75
C PRO A 284 22.14 -0.31 12.91
N GLU A 285 23.06 -0.44 11.97
CA GLU A 285 23.44 0.66 11.07
C GLU A 285 22.28 1.04 10.14
N LEU A 286 21.60 0.04 9.59
CA LEU A 286 20.43 0.26 8.74
C LEU A 286 19.28 0.91 9.52
N LEU A 287 19.02 0.48 10.76
CA LEU A 287 18.05 1.12 11.65
C LEU A 287 18.40 2.59 11.91
N GLU A 288 19.67 2.90 12.18
CA GLU A 288 20.12 4.27 12.41
C GLU A 288 19.98 5.15 11.16
N LEU A 289 20.34 4.64 9.98
CA LEU A 289 20.16 5.34 8.71
C LEU A 289 18.67 5.59 8.41
N MET A 290 17.78 4.63 8.65
CA MET A 290 16.34 4.81 8.48
C MET A 290 15.80 5.89 9.43
N TYR A 291 16.20 5.86 10.70
CA TYR A 291 15.82 6.90 11.65
C TYR A 291 16.28 8.29 11.19
N ARG A 292 17.54 8.43 10.78
CA ARG A 292 18.09 9.71 10.27
C ARG A 292 17.45 10.17 8.97
N ALA A 293 17.01 9.24 8.11
CA ALA A 293 16.25 9.51 6.90
C ALA A 293 14.77 9.86 7.18
N ASN A 294 14.37 10.06 8.44
CA ASN A 294 13.01 10.40 8.86
C ASN A 294 11.95 9.32 8.62
N PHE A 295 12.34 8.05 8.63
CA PHE A 295 11.34 6.99 8.72
C PHE A 295 10.66 7.04 10.08
N ARG A 296 9.33 7.05 10.07
CA ARG A 296 8.50 7.15 11.28
C ARG A 296 7.88 5.83 11.67
N SER A 297 7.67 4.98 10.71
CA SER A 297 7.12 3.65 10.90
C SER A 297 7.64 2.69 9.85
N VAL A 298 7.56 1.40 10.18
CA VAL A 298 7.78 0.30 9.24
C VAL A 298 6.60 -0.66 9.33
N PHE A 299 6.25 -1.23 8.20
CA PHE A 299 5.32 -2.34 8.15
C PHE A 299 6.11 -3.65 8.09
N ILE A 300 5.83 -4.56 9.02
CA ILE A 300 6.54 -5.83 9.17
C ILE A 300 5.56 -7.00 8.97
N GLY A 301 5.84 -7.87 8.02
CA GLY A 301 5.12 -9.14 7.88
C GLY A 301 5.52 -10.11 9.01
N ILE A 302 4.75 -10.15 10.08
CA ILE A 302 4.91 -11.12 11.18
C ILE A 302 4.21 -12.43 10.84
N GLU A 303 3.05 -12.34 10.25
CA GLU A 303 2.07 -13.36 9.86
C GLU A 303 1.49 -14.10 11.07
N THR A 304 2.33 -14.71 11.89
CA THR A 304 1.89 -15.50 13.04
C THR A 304 3.02 -15.62 14.08
N PRO A 305 2.70 -15.70 15.38
CA PRO A 305 3.67 -16.06 16.40
C PRO A 305 4.05 -17.56 16.39
N ARG A 306 3.28 -18.42 15.69
CA ARG A 306 3.50 -19.87 15.67
C ARG A 306 4.67 -20.27 14.77
N HIS A 307 5.66 -20.94 15.33
CA HIS A 307 6.81 -21.44 14.58
C HIS A 307 6.43 -22.44 13.49
N ASP A 308 5.47 -23.30 13.72
CA ASP A 308 5.09 -24.34 12.77
C ASP A 308 4.38 -23.74 11.55
N SER A 309 3.49 -22.77 11.74
CA SER A 309 2.87 -22.00 10.63
C SER A 309 3.91 -21.22 9.82
N LEU A 310 4.94 -20.66 10.49
CA LEU A 310 6.05 -19.99 9.79
C LEU A 310 6.92 -20.96 8.98
N LYS A 311 7.15 -22.18 9.47
CA LYS A 311 7.90 -23.22 8.74
C LYS A 311 7.13 -23.72 7.53
N GLU A 312 5.84 -24.04 7.70
CA GLU A 312 5.01 -24.57 6.60
C GLU A 312 4.90 -23.58 5.45
N THR A 313 4.81 -22.28 5.76
CA THR A 313 4.72 -21.21 4.77
C THR A 313 6.06 -20.70 4.26
N LYS A 314 7.16 -21.31 4.68
CA LYS A 314 8.54 -20.95 4.32
C LYS A 314 8.92 -19.51 4.68
N LYS A 315 8.33 -18.96 5.74
CA LYS A 315 8.68 -17.64 6.28
C LYS A 315 9.91 -17.72 7.22
N PHE A 316 10.98 -18.29 6.73
CA PHE A 316 12.17 -18.63 7.51
C PHE A 316 12.89 -17.43 8.10
N GLN A 317 12.77 -16.23 7.52
CA GLN A 317 13.35 -15.00 8.06
C GLN A 317 12.80 -14.66 9.45
N ASN A 318 11.56 -15.06 9.76
CA ASN A 318 10.94 -14.85 11.08
C ASN A 318 11.40 -15.87 12.13
N LEU A 319 12.07 -16.94 11.72
CA LEU A 319 12.57 -18.01 12.59
C LEU A 319 14.06 -17.89 12.91
N ARG A 320 14.77 -16.98 12.24
CA ARG A 320 16.24 -16.86 12.39
C ARG A 320 16.62 -15.94 13.54
N GLY A 321 17.70 -16.27 14.24
CA GLY A 321 18.29 -15.43 15.27
C GLY A 321 17.42 -15.31 16.52
N ASP A 322 17.32 -14.11 17.06
CA ASP A 322 16.57 -13.83 18.27
C ASP A 322 15.05 -13.95 18.08
N SER A 323 14.32 -14.00 19.20
CA SER A 323 12.86 -14.05 19.19
C SER A 323 12.24 -12.84 18.46
N LEU A 324 11.05 -13.03 17.88
CA LEU A 324 10.30 -11.95 17.25
C LEU A 324 10.11 -10.76 18.20
N ALA A 325 9.80 -11.01 19.47
CA ALA A 325 9.63 -9.98 20.49
C ALA A 325 10.91 -9.14 20.70
N ALA A 326 12.08 -9.78 20.80
CA ALA A 326 13.35 -9.08 20.94
C ALA A 326 13.68 -8.23 19.71
N LYS A 327 13.38 -8.73 18.51
CA LYS A 327 13.57 -8.00 17.26
C LYS A 327 12.65 -6.79 17.17
N LEU A 328 11.36 -6.94 17.49
CA LEU A 328 10.40 -5.85 17.53
C LEU A 328 10.83 -4.75 18.51
N ALA A 329 11.29 -5.14 19.71
CA ALA A 329 11.79 -4.18 20.69
C ALA A 329 13.00 -3.37 20.18
N ARG A 330 13.93 -3.98 19.42
CA ARG A 330 15.06 -3.26 18.80
C ARG A 330 14.59 -2.22 17.78
N ILE A 331 13.63 -2.56 16.93
CA ILE A 331 13.07 -1.64 15.93
C ILE A 331 12.38 -0.46 16.64
N GLN A 332 11.60 -0.73 17.69
CA GLN A 332 10.94 0.32 18.48
C GLN A 332 11.95 1.20 19.21
N ASN A 333 12.96 0.64 19.86
CA ASN A 333 14.04 1.43 20.48
C ASN A 333 14.81 2.30 19.48
N ALA A 334 14.88 1.89 18.21
CA ALA A 334 15.42 2.74 17.14
C ALA A 334 14.52 3.94 16.79
N GLY A 335 13.36 4.11 17.41
CA GLY A 335 12.44 5.23 17.20
C GLY A 335 11.41 5.02 16.11
N LEU A 336 11.22 3.79 15.62
CA LEU A 336 10.26 3.44 14.57
C LEU A 336 8.99 2.83 15.15
N ASP A 337 7.82 3.35 14.76
CA ASP A 337 6.54 2.70 15.03
C ASP A 337 6.44 1.42 14.19
N ILE A 338 5.88 0.36 14.77
CA ILE A 338 5.63 -0.89 14.05
C ILE A 338 4.15 -0.98 13.70
N ASN A 339 3.90 -1.11 12.39
CA ASN A 339 2.67 -1.65 11.85
C ASN A 339 2.97 -3.07 11.40
N ALA A 340 2.11 -4.04 11.66
CA ALA A 340 2.43 -5.42 11.33
C ALA A 340 1.27 -6.17 10.69
N GLY A 341 1.60 -7.00 9.70
CA GLY A 341 0.70 -7.94 9.05
C GLY A 341 0.64 -9.26 9.80
N PHE A 342 -0.58 -9.75 9.97
CA PHE A 342 -0.89 -11.04 10.56
C PHE A 342 -1.85 -11.81 9.66
N ILE A 343 -1.73 -13.13 9.66
CA ILE A 343 -2.59 -14.02 8.89
C ILE A 343 -3.09 -15.12 9.84
N VAL A 344 -4.37 -15.47 9.73
CA VAL A 344 -4.98 -16.63 10.37
C VAL A 344 -5.49 -17.61 9.33
N GLY A 345 -5.44 -18.91 9.64
CA GLY A 345 -5.93 -19.98 8.77
C GLY A 345 -4.84 -20.82 8.11
N PHE A 346 -3.60 -20.75 8.60
CA PHE A 346 -2.54 -21.68 8.23
C PHE A 346 -2.92 -23.12 8.63
N ASP A 347 -2.31 -24.10 8.01
CA ASP A 347 -2.61 -25.52 8.26
C ASP A 347 -2.33 -25.96 9.71
N SER A 348 -1.37 -25.30 10.38
CA SER A 348 -1.04 -25.53 11.79
C SER A 348 -1.91 -24.69 12.76
N ASP A 349 -2.82 -23.85 12.26
CA ASP A 349 -3.65 -23.00 13.12
C ASP A 349 -4.89 -23.76 13.60
N ASP A 350 -5.01 -23.90 14.91
CA ASP A 350 -6.23 -24.29 15.60
C ASP A 350 -6.96 -23.08 16.20
N ARG A 351 -7.99 -23.32 17.01
CA ARG A 351 -8.78 -22.23 17.61
C ARG A 351 -8.00 -21.34 18.57
N ASP A 352 -6.88 -21.80 19.12
CA ASP A 352 -6.08 -21.02 20.07
C ASP A 352 -5.27 -19.91 19.38
N ILE A 353 -5.10 -19.97 18.04
CA ILE A 353 -4.35 -18.98 17.28
C ILE A 353 -4.87 -17.55 17.47
N PHE A 354 -6.18 -17.36 17.61
CA PHE A 354 -6.78 -16.05 17.80
C PHE A 354 -6.35 -15.40 19.12
N ASP A 355 -6.28 -16.19 20.19
CA ASP A 355 -5.79 -15.73 21.50
C ASP A 355 -4.28 -15.55 21.53
N GLU A 356 -3.53 -16.39 20.85
CA GLU A 356 -2.09 -16.27 20.71
C GLU A 356 -1.69 -14.99 19.95
N GLN A 357 -2.34 -14.73 18.81
CA GLN A 357 -2.12 -13.50 18.05
C GLN A 357 -2.52 -12.26 18.84
N PHE A 358 -3.68 -12.28 19.50
CA PHE A 358 -4.09 -11.17 20.36
C PHE A 358 -3.04 -10.85 21.43
N ARG A 359 -2.61 -11.86 22.20
CA ARG A 359 -1.58 -11.68 23.24
C ARG A 359 -0.27 -11.18 22.64
N PHE A 360 0.20 -11.78 21.57
CA PHE A 360 1.45 -11.37 20.92
C PHE A 360 1.41 -9.89 20.47
N ILE A 361 0.32 -9.46 19.87
CA ILE A 361 0.12 -8.07 19.40
C ILE A 361 0.12 -7.10 20.58
N GLN A 362 -0.61 -7.44 21.66
CA GLN A 362 -0.69 -6.62 22.86
C GLN A 362 0.65 -6.53 23.58
N ASP A 363 1.32 -7.67 23.75
CA ASP A 363 2.57 -7.78 24.53
C ASP A 363 3.73 -7.07 23.84
N ASN A 364 3.73 -6.95 22.55
CA ASN A 364 4.78 -6.29 21.78
C ASN A 364 4.46 -4.83 21.40
N GLY A 365 3.35 -4.26 21.87
CA GLY A 365 3.01 -2.85 21.62
C GLY A 365 2.85 -2.52 20.12
N ILE A 366 2.31 -3.45 19.31
CA ILE A 366 2.15 -3.24 17.88
C ILE A 366 0.99 -2.28 17.65
N SER A 367 1.30 -1.04 17.25
CA SER A 367 0.34 0.05 17.16
C SER A 367 -0.82 -0.25 16.21
N LEU A 368 -0.52 -0.71 15.00
CA LEU A 368 -1.50 -1.14 14.01
C LEU A 368 -1.21 -2.59 13.62
N ALA A 369 -2.12 -3.47 13.98
CA ALA A 369 -2.08 -4.89 13.63
C ALA A 369 -3.11 -5.16 12.53
N MET A 370 -2.62 -5.56 11.38
CA MET A 370 -3.46 -5.84 10.23
C MET A 370 -3.59 -7.34 10.06
N VAL A 371 -4.72 -7.86 10.53
CA VAL A 371 -5.02 -9.29 10.48
C VAL A 371 -5.83 -9.59 9.21
N GLY A 372 -5.40 -10.59 8.46
CA GLY A 372 -6.13 -11.14 7.31
C GLY A 372 -6.40 -12.63 7.48
N MET A 373 -7.43 -13.14 6.82
CA MET A 373 -7.57 -14.58 6.59
C MET A 373 -6.67 -15.01 5.44
N LEU A 374 -6.05 -16.18 5.56
CA LEU A 374 -5.20 -16.72 4.49
C LEU A 374 -6.02 -16.89 3.21
N GLN A 375 -5.44 -16.49 2.10
CA GLN A 375 -6.00 -16.67 0.76
C GLN A 375 -5.03 -17.41 -0.14
N ALA A 376 -5.53 -18.34 -0.91
CA ALA A 376 -4.78 -18.99 -1.97
C ALA A 376 -4.87 -18.13 -3.24
N ILE A 377 -3.88 -17.26 -3.44
CA ILE A 377 -3.80 -16.41 -4.63
C ILE A 377 -3.36 -17.28 -5.82
N PRO A 378 -4.05 -17.22 -6.98
CA PRO A 378 -3.68 -17.99 -8.16
C PRO A 378 -2.21 -17.85 -8.53
N ARG A 379 -1.62 -18.92 -9.08
CA ARG A 379 -0.20 -19.03 -9.45
C ARG A 379 0.80 -19.04 -8.28
N THR A 380 0.36 -18.86 -7.02
CA THR A 380 1.25 -19.01 -5.86
C THR A 380 1.51 -20.48 -5.53
N PRO A 381 2.66 -20.80 -4.88
CA PRO A 381 2.91 -22.17 -4.41
C PRO A 381 1.82 -22.69 -3.47
N LEU A 382 1.23 -21.85 -2.62
CA LEU A 382 0.10 -22.19 -1.76
C LEU A 382 -1.11 -22.62 -2.58
N TYR A 383 -1.46 -21.86 -3.62
CA TYR A 383 -2.59 -22.20 -4.49
C TYR A 383 -2.41 -23.57 -5.14
N GLU A 384 -1.23 -23.84 -5.70
CA GLU A 384 -0.93 -25.09 -6.35
C GLU A 384 -0.97 -26.28 -5.37
N ARG A 385 -0.45 -26.11 -4.15
CA ARG A 385 -0.52 -27.11 -3.09
C ARG A 385 -1.96 -27.41 -2.69
N LEU A 386 -2.76 -26.38 -2.43
CA LEU A 386 -4.17 -26.55 -2.03
C LEU A 386 -5.03 -27.13 -3.17
N ARG A 387 -4.72 -26.80 -4.43
CA ARG A 387 -5.34 -27.40 -5.61
C ARG A 387 -5.06 -28.90 -5.68
N GLN A 388 -3.82 -29.32 -5.50
CA GLN A 388 -3.41 -30.74 -5.49
C GLN A 388 -4.05 -31.51 -4.32
N GLU A 389 -4.21 -30.86 -3.16
CA GLU A 389 -4.87 -31.42 -1.99
C GLU A 389 -6.42 -31.46 -2.11
N GLY A 390 -7.00 -30.89 -3.18
CA GLY A 390 -8.46 -30.81 -3.37
C GLY A 390 -9.17 -29.92 -2.35
N ARG A 391 -8.48 -28.92 -1.83
CA ARG A 391 -8.97 -28.04 -0.76
C ARG A 391 -9.40 -26.66 -1.23
N LEU A 392 -9.22 -26.32 -2.50
CA LEU A 392 -9.75 -25.05 -3.04
C LEU A 392 -11.28 -25.08 -3.10
N VAL A 393 -11.88 -23.92 -2.83
CA VAL A 393 -13.34 -23.73 -2.85
C VAL A 393 -13.64 -22.45 -3.63
N ASP A 394 -14.57 -22.54 -4.57
CA ASP A 394 -15.04 -21.41 -5.34
C ASP A 394 -16.05 -20.56 -4.57
N GLY A 395 -16.15 -19.28 -4.95
CA GLY A 395 -17.26 -18.40 -4.54
C GLY A 395 -17.08 -17.67 -3.21
N ASP A 396 -15.97 -17.85 -2.49
CA ASP A 396 -15.69 -17.08 -1.28
C ASP A 396 -14.37 -16.30 -1.42
N PRO A 397 -14.42 -14.99 -1.64
CA PRO A 397 -13.22 -14.19 -1.85
C PRO A 397 -12.34 -14.06 -0.59
N ASN A 398 -12.85 -14.45 0.58
CA ASN A 398 -12.15 -14.25 1.85
C ASN A 398 -11.43 -15.49 2.38
N CYS A 399 -11.95 -16.68 2.00
CA CYS A 399 -11.35 -17.94 2.36
C CYS A 399 -11.68 -18.96 1.25
N ASN A 400 -10.88 -18.95 0.20
CA ASN A 400 -11.08 -19.79 -0.98
C ASN A 400 -10.49 -21.20 -0.84
N PHE A 401 -10.40 -21.70 0.38
CA PHE A 401 -9.92 -23.05 0.67
C PHE A 401 -10.52 -23.60 1.98
N VAL A 402 -10.37 -24.91 2.21
CA VAL A 402 -10.77 -25.58 3.45
C VAL A 402 -9.59 -25.65 4.40
N PRO A 403 -9.63 -24.98 5.58
CA PRO A 403 -8.59 -25.09 6.62
C PRO A 403 -8.48 -26.53 7.14
N LYS A 404 -7.30 -26.90 7.70
CA LYS A 404 -7.11 -28.28 8.22
C LYS A 404 -7.68 -28.49 9.61
N GLN A 405 -7.57 -27.51 10.51
CA GLN A 405 -7.84 -27.71 11.93
C GLN A 405 -9.10 -27.01 12.43
N MET A 406 -9.81 -26.32 11.57
CA MET A 406 -11.09 -25.69 11.86
C MET A 406 -11.95 -25.58 10.60
N SER A 407 -13.25 -25.38 10.75
CA SER A 407 -14.13 -25.09 9.63
C SER A 407 -13.92 -23.63 9.13
N ARG A 408 -14.35 -23.35 7.90
CA ARG A 408 -14.32 -21.98 7.34
C ARG A 408 -15.14 -21.00 8.18
N ASP A 409 -16.26 -21.45 8.73
CA ASP A 409 -17.11 -20.61 9.59
C ASP A 409 -16.45 -20.31 10.93
N GLU A 410 -15.73 -21.27 11.51
CA GLU A 410 -14.93 -21.05 12.72
C GLU A 410 -13.79 -20.08 12.46
N LEU A 411 -13.08 -20.22 11.34
CA LEU A 411 -12.03 -19.29 10.94
C LEU A 411 -12.59 -17.86 10.78
N ARG A 412 -13.69 -17.69 10.05
CA ARG A 412 -14.33 -16.38 9.85
C ARG A 412 -14.82 -15.77 11.16
N LYS A 413 -15.47 -16.58 12.01
CA LYS A 413 -15.95 -16.11 13.31
C LYS A 413 -14.79 -15.70 14.23
N GLY A 414 -13.75 -16.53 14.32
CA GLY A 414 -12.56 -16.24 15.12
C GLY A 414 -11.81 -15.00 14.63
N TYR A 415 -11.69 -14.83 13.33
CA TYR A 415 -11.10 -13.65 12.71
C TYR A 415 -11.82 -12.36 13.14
N TRP A 416 -13.15 -12.30 13.00
CA TRP A 416 -13.90 -11.11 13.40
C TRP A 416 -13.85 -10.84 14.89
N GLN A 417 -13.89 -11.89 15.72
CA GLN A 417 -13.73 -11.76 17.17
C GLN A 417 -12.35 -11.22 17.55
N LEU A 418 -11.30 -11.67 16.86
CA LEU A 418 -9.93 -11.17 17.06
C LEU A 418 -9.83 -9.69 16.68
N VAL A 419 -10.33 -9.30 15.52
CA VAL A 419 -10.29 -7.91 15.05
C VAL A 419 -11.09 -6.99 15.98
N GLU A 420 -12.29 -7.40 16.42
CA GLU A 420 -13.11 -6.65 17.37
C GLU A 420 -12.40 -6.45 18.72
N ARG A 421 -11.75 -7.48 19.25
CA ARG A 421 -10.95 -7.39 20.49
C ARG A 421 -9.74 -6.48 20.33
N LEU A 422 -9.00 -6.58 19.22
CA LEU A 422 -7.82 -5.76 18.95
C LEU A 422 -8.16 -4.27 18.89
N TYR A 423 -9.32 -3.94 18.35
CA TYR A 423 -9.76 -2.56 18.17
C TYR A 423 -10.82 -2.12 19.19
N SER A 424 -10.99 -2.87 20.29
CA SER A 424 -11.66 -2.32 21.47
C SER A 424 -10.85 -1.13 22.02
N PRO A 425 -11.50 -0.10 22.57
CA PRO A 425 -10.81 1.10 23.02
C PRO A 425 -9.66 0.84 23.99
N GLU A 426 -9.89 -0.05 24.96
CA GLU A 426 -8.90 -0.42 25.96
C GLU A 426 -7.69 -1.12 25.34
N ALA A 427 -7.91 -2.19 24.57
CA ALA A 427 -6.83 -2.96 23.96
C ALA A 427 -5.99 -2.10 23.00
N PHE A 428 -6.62 -1.22 22.21
CA PHE A 428 -5.91 -0.33 21.32
C PHE A 428 -4.99 0.65 22.05
N PHE A 429 -5.51 1.34 23.09
CA PHE A 429 -4.71 2.32 23.82
C PHE A 429 -3.68 1.68 24.75
N ASP A 430 -3.96 0.52 25.35
CA ASP A 430 -2.98 -0.19 26.16
C ASP A 430 -1.73 -0.53 25.34
N ARG A 431 -1.89 -1.14 24.14
CA ARG A 431 -0.73 -1.44 23.28
C ARG A 431 -0.07 -0.20 22.68
N TYR A 432 -0.86 0.87 22.38
CA TYR A 432 -0.29 2.13 21.93
C TYR A 432 0.64 2.75 22.95
N PHE A 433 0.25 2.78 24.23
CA PHE A 433 1.08 3.34 25.28
C PHE A 433 2.22 2.40 25.72
N LYS A 434 2.17 1.14 25.37
CA LYS A 434 3.26 0.19 25.66
C LYS A 434 4.55 0.57 24.94
N VAL A 435 4.47 1.12 23.75
CA VAL A 435 5.65 1.63 23.00
C VAL A 435 6.39 2.71 23.80
N TYR A 436 5.69 3.48 24.63
CA TYR A 436 6.30 4.53 25.45
C TYR A 436 7.08 3.99 26.67
N GLU A 437 7.00 2.70 26.93
CA GLU A 437 7.79 2.02 27.96
C GLU A 437 9.22 1.72 27.46
N PHE A 438 9.49 1.80 26.15
CA PHE A 438 10.83 1.67 25.58
C PHE A 438 11.64 2.96 25.83
N PRO A 439 12.80 2.87 26.56
CA PRO A 439 13.49 4.07 27.04
C PRO A 439 13.96 5.01 25.93
N GLU A 440 14.47 4.45 24.84
CA GLU A 440 15.06 5.22 23.73
C GLU A 440 14.01 5.74 22.75
N TYR A 441 12.86 5.09 22.66
CA TYR A 441 11.81 5.45 21.70
C TYR A 441 11.35 6.91 21.83
N LEU A 442 10.97 7.31 23.05
CA LEU A 442 10.47 8.67 23.30
C LEU A 442 11.55 9.73 23.03
N GLN A 443 12.80 9.47 23.43
CA GLN A 443 13.91 10.37 23.21
C GLN A 443 14.14 10.58 21.70
N ARG A 444 14.27 9.50 20.93
CA ARG A 444 14.48 9.55 19.47
C ARG A 444 13.32 10.21 18.76
N ARG A 445 12.08 9.92 19.17
CA ARG A 445 10.90 10.58 18.59
C ARG A 445 10.87 12.07 18.86
N ALA A 446 11.23 12.51 20.05
CA ALA A 446 11.31 13.94 20.38
C ALA A 446 12.41 14.65 19.58
N GLU A 447 13.59 14.03 19.45
CA GLU A 447 14.71 14.56 18.68
C GLU A 447 14.36 14.76 17.20
N ILE A 448 13.86 13.72 16.52
CA ILE A 448 13.55 13.81 15.10
C ILE A 448 12.36 14.75 14.81
N CYS A 449 11.35 14.80 15.69
CA CYS A 449 10.28 15.79 15.60
C CYS A 449 10.80 17.22 15.76
N GLY A 450 11.77 17.43 16.65
CA GLY A 450 12.44 18.72 16.81
C GLY A 450 13.20 19.15 15.55
N LYS A 451 14.00 18.25 14.96
CA LYS A 451 14.72 18.48 13.70
C LYS A 451 13.78 18.81 12.53
N ALA A 452 12.64 18.12 12.45
CA ALA A 452 11.61 18.35 11.43
C ALA A 452 10.77 19.61 11.67
N GLY A 453 11.05 20.38 12.73
CA GLY A 453 10.25 21.54 13.10
C GLY A 453 8.80 21.21 13.46
N GLU A 454 8.52 19.96 13.74
CA GLU A 454 7.21 19.52 14.23
C GLU A 454 7.04 20.06 15.65
N GLY A 455 5.97 20.83 15.88
CA GLY A 455 5.75 21.41 17.21
C GLY A 455 5.84 22.93 17.22
N LYS A 456 5.82 23.57 16.05
CA LYS A 456 5.48 25.00 16.00
C LYS A 456 4.17 25.18 16.76
N ARG A 457 4.22 25.86 17.92
CA ARG A 457 3.17 25.79 18.96
C ARG A 457 1.76 26.06 18.44
N LEU A 458 1.57 27.12 17.65
CA LEU A 458 0.23 27.51 17.18
C LEU A 458 -0.38 26.56 16.14
N PRO A 459 0.32 26.17 15.02
CA PRO A 459 -0.28 25.24 14.05
C PRO A 459 -0.56 23.86 14.65
N THR A 460 0.34 23.35 15.51
CA THR A 460 0.16 22.04 16.16
C THR A 460 -1.02 22.05 17.13
N LEU A 461 -1.17 23.12 17.91
CA LEU A 461 -2.31 23.28 18.82
C LEU A 461 -3.62 23.41 18.03
N ALA A 462 -3.65 24.26 17.00
CA ALA A 462 -4.82 24.42 16.13
C ALA A 462 -5.25 23.10 15.48
N TYR A 463 -4.30 22.31 15.00
CA TYR A 463 -4.56 20.97 14.45
C TYR A 463 -5.17 20.04 15.51
N GLY A 464 -4.58 19.96 16.71
CA GLY A 464 -5.08 19.13 17.80
C GLY A 464 -6.50 19.53 18.24
N LEU A 465 -6.78 20.85 18.33
CA LEU A 465 -8.10 21.38 18.67
C LEU A 465 -9.13 21.11 17.55
N ALA A 466 -8.73 21.21 16.28
CA ALA A 466 -9.61 20.86 15.16
C ALA A 466 -10.00 19.38 15.22
N LEU A 467 -9.05 18.47 15.45
CA LEU A 467 -9.33 17.04 15.63
C LEU A 467 -10.27 16.79 16.83
N LEU A 468 -10.01 17.46 17.96
CA LEU A 468 -10.87 17.35 19.14
C LEU A 468 -12.32 17.79 18.83
N GLY A 469 -12.49 18.92 18.15
CA GLY A 469 -13.81 19.44 17.76
C GLY A 469 -14.56 18.49 16.84
N VAL A 470 -13.92 18.02 15.78
CA VAL A 470 -14.56 17.11 14.82
C VAL A 470 -14.86 15.74 15.44
N LEU A 471 -13.95 15.21 16.27
CA LEU A 471 -14.16 13.95 16.97
C LEU A 471 -15.30 14.06 18.00
N SER A 472 -15.33 15.16 18.77
CA SER A 472 -16.42 15.42 19.73
C SER A 472 -17.78 15.51 19.03
N TRP A 473 -17.84 16.17 17.87
CA TRP A 473 -19.05 16.23 17.06
C TRP A 473 -19.46 14.84 16.54
N ALA A 474 -18.51 14.02 16.07
CA ALA A 474 -18.76 12.65 15.61
C ALA A 474 -19.31 11.76 16.74
N LEU A 475 -18.71 11.84 17.94
CA LEU A 475 -19.18 11.15 19.15
C LEU A 475 -20.56 11.62 19.63
N TRP A 476 -20.85 12.92 19.50
CA TRP A 476 -22.15 13.48 19.85
C TRP A 476 -23.24 13.01 18.90
N ARG A 477 -22.95 13.00 17.59
CA ARG A 477 -23.89 12.59 16.54
C ARG A 477 -24.24 11.10 16.64
N ASP A 478 -23.27 10.26 16.98
CA ASP A 478 -23.47 8.82 17.17
C ASP A 478 -23.51 8.48 18.67
N GLY A 479 -24.71 8.55 19.24
CA GLY A 479 -24.93 8.29 20.68
C GLY A 479 -24.50 6.90 21.14
N SER A 480 -24.45 5.90 20.24
CA SER A 480 -24.01 4.53 20.54
C SER A 480 -22.51 4.45 20.82
N LEU A 481 -21.74 5.46 20.41
CA LEU A 481 -20.29 5.51 20.54
C LEU A 481 -19.80 6.47 21.64
N ARG A 482 -20.69 7.07 22.43
CA ARG A 482 -20.33 8.02 23.51
C ARG A 482 -19.42 7.41 24.57
N SER A 483 -19.58 6.11 24.87
CA SER A 483 -18.71 5.39 25.80
C SER A 483 -17.23 5.42 25.39
N VAL A 484 -16.96 5.41 24.10
CA VAL A 484 -15.58 5.50 23.54
C VAL A 484 -14.95 6.84 23.90
N GLY A 485 -15.71 7.92 23.88
CA GLY A 485 -15.25 9.25 24.28
C GLY A 485 -14.77 9.29 25.74
N TRP A 486 -15.45 8.61 26.65
CA TRP A 486 -14.99 8.48 28.04
C TRP A 486 -13.69 7.71 28.16
N THR A 487 -13.50 6.66 27.36
CA THR A 487 -12.22 5.93 27.30
C THR A 487 -11.10 6.84 26.79
N TYR A 488 -11.34 7.67 25.77
CA TYR A 488 -10.34 8.64 25.30
C TYR A 488 -9.94 9.62 26.38
N LEU A 489 -10.90 10.19 27.11
CA LEU A 489 -10.60 11.08 28.24
C LEU A 489 -9.82 10.38 29.33
N LYS A 490 -10.21 9.15 29.72
CA LYS A 490 -9.48 8.32 30.70
C LYS A 490 -8.01 8.16 30.28
N TYR A 491 -7.74 7.72 29.04
CA TYR A 491 -6.35 7.48 28.59
C TYR A 491 -5.58 8.80 28.42
N PHE A 492 -6.23 9.89 28.03
CA PHE A 492 -5.58 11.19 28.02
C PHE A 492 -5.04 11.58 29.39
N PHE A 493 -5.89 11.56 30.42
CA PHE A 493 -5.48 11.98 31.76
C PHE A 493 -4.57 10.97 32.46
N THR A 494 -4.77 9.66 32.28
CA THR A 494 -4.03 8.63 33.03
C THR A 494 -2.73 8.21 32.35
N ARG A 495 -2.65 8.24 31.01
CA ARG A 495 -1.50 7.75 30.25
C ARG A 495 -0.82 8.85 29.44
N ASN A 496 -1.57 9.62 28.62
CA ASN A 496 -0.92 10.61 27.74
C ASN A 496 -0.20 11.68 28.56
N LEU A 497 -0.83 12.27 29.57
CA LEU A 497 -0.20 13.27 30.43
C LEU A 497 0.96 12.70 31.28
N LYS A 498 1.01 11.41 31.50
CA LYS A 498 2.16 10.76 32.16
C LYS A 498 3.42 10.82 31.30
N TYR A 499 3.30 10.56 30.00
CA TYR A 499 4.43 10.45 29.08
C TYR A 499 4.72 11.74 28.29
N ARG A 500 3.67 12.47 27.91
CA ARG A 500 3.76 13.65 27.06
C ARG A 500 2.83 14.77 27.56
N ARG A 501 3.42 15.81 28.15
CA ARG A 501 2.68 17.00 28.69
C ARG A 501 2.74 18.20 27.75
N ASP A 502 3.21 18.00 26.55
CA ASP A 502 3.39 19.04 25.55
C ASP A 502 2.26 19.07 24.51
N ILE A 503 2.19 20.16 23.74
CA ILE A 503 1.21 20.36 22.67
C ILE A 503 1.33 19.29 21.57
N VAL A 504 2.54 18.82 21.29
CA VAL A 504 2.80 17.76 20.30
C VAL A 504 2.18 16.45 20.78
N GLY A 505 2.37 16.09 22.05
CA GLY A 505 1.74 14.91 22.66
C GLY A 505 0.22 14.98 22.62
N PHE A 506 -0.37 16.13 22.86
CA PHE A 506 -1.82 16.34 22.70
C PHE A 506 -2.28 16.08 21.25
N ALA A 507 -1.63 16.73 20.27
CA ALA A 507 -2.00 16.57 18.86
C ALA A 507 -1.82 15.12 18.37
N GLN A 508 -0.73 14.45 18.79
CA GLN A 508 -0.50 13.04 18.48
C GLN A 508 -1.54 12.13 19.11
N PHE A 509 -1.94 12.38 20.35
CA PHE A 509 -3.02 11.63 21.00
C PHE A 509 -4.36 11.80 20.26
N MET A 510 -4.73 13.02 19.88
CA MET A 510 -5.93 13.27 19.10
C MET A 510 -5.90 12.55 17.77
N ASN A 511 -4.75 12.53 17.09
CA ASN A 511 -4.57 11.75 15.86
C ASN A 511 -4.80 10.24 16.09
N ARG A 512 -4.33 9.70 17.22
CA ARG A 512 -4.57 8.28 17.59
C ARG A 512 -6.04 8.00 17.92
N CYS A 513 -6.74 8.95 18.54
CA CYS A 513 -8.18 8.83 18.75
C CYS A 513 -8.95 8.76 17.41
N VAL A 514 -8.58 9.59 16.43
CA VAL A 514 -9.18 9.56 15.08
C VAL A 514 -8.86 8.24 14.36
N THR A 515 -7.62 7.77 14.46
CA THR A 515 -7.21 6.45 13.93
C THR A 515 -8.03 5.33 14.57
N HIS A 516 -8.10 5.30 15.91
CA HIS A 516 -8.90 4.30 16.63
C HIS A 516 -10.39 4.39 16.27
N TRP A 517 -10.94 5.59 16.15
CA TRP A 517 -12.34 5.83 15.74
C TRP A 517 -12.67 5.10 14.44
N HIS A 518 -11.77 5.18 13.44
CA HIS A 518 -11.96 4.48 12.17
C HIS A 518 -12.08 2.97 12.38
N PHE A 519 -11.10 2.35 13.06
CA PHE A 519 -11.09 0.91 13.27
C PHE A 519 -12.28 0.41 14.07
N TYR A 520 -12.59 1.10 15.17
CA TYR A 520 -13.69 0.73 16.03
C TYR A 520 -15.05 0.82 15.33
N ARG A 521 -15.28 1.91 14.60
CA ARG A 521 -16.50 2.08 13.83
C ARG A 521 -16.60 1.09 12.69
N PHE A 522 -15.54 0.93 11.92
CA PHE A 522 -15.49 -0.02 10.80
C PHE A 522 -15.80 -1.44 11.27
N THR A 523 -15.12 -1.92 12.33
CA THR A 523 -15.31 -3.27 12.86
C THR A 523 -16.75 -3.51 13.29
N ARG A 524 -17.37 -2.57 13.99
CA ARG A 524 -18.78 -2.68 14.41
C ARG A 524 -19.76 -2.69 13.24
N GLU A 525 -19.56 -1.88 12.23
CA GLU A 525 -20.42 -1.86 11.05
C GLU A 525 -20.26 -3.16 10.23
N ALA A 526 -19.05 -3.66 10.09
CA ALA A 526 -18.77 -4.91 9.41
C ALA A 526 -19.36 -6.13 10.14
N THR A 527 -19.14 -6.25 11.45
CA THR A 527 -19.67 -7.37 12.26
C THR A 527 -21.20 -7.33 12.42
N SER A 528 -21.81 -6.15 12.33
CA SER A 528 -23.28 -5.99 12.36
C SER A 528 -23.96 -6.19 11.01
N GLY A 529 -23.22 -6.49 9.94
CA GLY A 529 -23.74 -6.64 8.57
C GLY A 529 -24.23 -5.34 7.92
N ARG A 530 -23.94 -4.18 8.51
CA ARG A 530 -24.31 -2.87 7.94
C ARG A 530 -23.39 -2.43 6.82
N LEU A 531 -22.17 -2.95 6.80
CA LEU A 531 -21.17 -2.66 5.79
C LEU A 531 -20.84 -3.95 5.05
N ARG A 532 -21.02 -3.95 3.73
CA ARG A 532 -20.42 -4.98 2.88
C ARG A 532 -18.95 -4.65 2.71
N THR A 533 -18.09 -5.58 3.04
CA THR A 533 -16.65 -5.45 2.90
C THR A 533 -16.14 -6.63 2.09
N TYR A 534 -14.98 -6.49 1.51
CA TYR A 534 -14.28 -7.60 0.87
C TYR A 534 -14.17 -8.83 1.79
N SER A 535 -14.10 -8.62 3.11
CA SER A 535 -14.08 -9.69 4.11
C SER A 535 -15.46 -10.10 4.66
N SER A 536 -16.55 -9.53 4.20
CA SER A 536 -17.92 -9.86 4.64
C SER A 536 -18.82 -10.42 3.53
N SER A 537 -18.34 -10.46 2.30
CA SER A 537 -19.06 -10.97 1.11
C SER A 537 -18.91 -12.49 0.92
#